data_9e63c6e8af1ed375205d54c782ea00b4
#
_entry.id   9e63c6e8af1ed375205d54c782ea00b4
#
_cell.length_a   1.000
_cell.length_b   1.000
_cell.length_c   1.000
_cell.angle_alpha   90.00
_cell.angle_beta   90.00
_cell.angle_gamma   90.00
#
_symmetry.space_group_name_H-M   'P 1'
#
loop_
_entity.id
_entity.type
_entity.pdbx_description
1 polymer ?
#
loop_
_entity_poly.entity_id
_entity_poly.type
_entity_poly.pdbx_seq_one_letter_code
_entity_poly.pdbx_strand_id
1 'polypeptide(L)'
;MQVRWGWALGRTRAPGGASVTYRSDGLFPSALHIPPGHLPAPGMCRIWFPSRPPGQQPPPGDCTELAGRVPPGAWLLTRPPDQRERVHVRVYDQQRPGVVIVIRVFDALTGRFVEELH
;
A
#
# COMPACT_ATOMS: atom_id res chain seq x y z
N MET A 1 4.37 -10.92 16.87
CA MET A 1 4.28 -11.27 16.49
C MET A 1 4.26 -11.18 16.20
N GLN A 2 4.16 -10.73 15.87
CA GLN A 2 4.04 -10.81 15.41
C GLN A 2 4.00 -10.43 15.02
N VAL A 3 4.26 -9.83 14.89
CA VAL A 3 4.23 -9.72 14.46
C VAL A 3 4.17 -9.19 14.58
N ARG A 4 4.30 -8.87 14.48
CA ARG A 4 4.19 -8.69 14.51
C ARG A 4 4.00 -8.04 14.32
N TRP A 5 4.00 -7.54 14.42
CA TRP A 5 3.82 -7.12 14.05
C TRP A 5 3.57 -6.85 14.68
N GLY A 6 3.62 -6.54 14.58
CA GLY A 6 3.34 -6.71 14.61
C GLY A 6 2.97 -6.38 15.22
N TRP A 7 2.88 -6.19 15.93
CA TRP A 7 2.59 -6.32 16.39
C TRP A 7 2.30 -6.56 16.76
N ALA A 8 2.18 -6.10 16.36
CA ALA A 8 1.88 -6.69 16.38
C ALA A 8 1.40 -6.86 16.92
N LEU A 9 1.26 -6.58 17.48
CA LEU A 9 0.84 -7.13 17.73
C LEU A 9 0.32 -7.23 18.10
N GLY A 10 0.19 -6.90 18.56
CA GLY A 10 -0.30 -7.38 18.50
C GLY A 10 -0.87 -7.31 19.19
N ARG A 11 -1.02 -7.32 19.82
CA ARG A 11 -1.58 -7.60 20.06
C ARG A 11 -2.22 -7.67 20.33
N THR A 12 -2.40 -7.26 20.50
CA THR A 12 -3.00 -7.64 20.42
C THR A 12 -3.67 -7.61 20.92
N ARG A 13 -3.79 -7.59 21.13
CA ARG A 13 -4.45 -7.85 21.11
C ARG A 13 -5.10 -7.87 21.09
N ALA A 14 -5.13 -7.40 20.95
CA ALA A 14 -5.58 -7.70 20.54
C ALA A 14 -6.25 -7.73 20.74
N PRO A 15 -6.30 -7.62 20.60
CA PRO A 15 -6.74 -7.96 20.32
C PRO A 15 -7.30 -7.95 20.12
N GLY A 16 -7.48 -7.75 20.65
CA GLY A 16 -7.81 -8.11 19.83
C GLY A 16 -8.13 -7.97 19.50
N GLY A 17 -8.24 -7.61 19.20
CA GLY A 17 -8.25 -7.90 18.38
C GLY A 17 -8.32 -7.62 18.09
N ALA A 18 -8.55 -7.26 17.91
CA ALA A 18 -8.28 -7.40 17.31
C ALA A 18 -8.34 -7.20 16.95
N SER A 19 -8.41 -6.81 16.91
CA SER A 19 -8.10 -6.96 16.25
C SER A 19 -8.05 -6.54 15.86
N VAL A 20 -8.12 -6.20 15.95
CA VAL A 20 -7.72 -6.09 15.31
C VAL A 20 -7.76 -5.67 14.99
N THR A 21 -7.79 -5.26 15.01
CA THR A 21 -7.46 -5.12 14.56
C THR A 21 -7.02 -4.75 14.53
N TYR A 22 -6.87 -4.41 14.60
CA TYR A 22 -6.08 -4.38 14.40
C TYR A 22 -5.78 -4.16 14.24
N ARG A 23 -5.69 -3.97 14.50
CA ARG A 23 -5.23 -3.82 14.29
C ARG A 23 -4.93 -3.84 13.81
N SER A 24 -4.84 -3.76 13.56
CA SER A 24 -4.40 -3.69 12.96
C SER A 24 -4.13 -3.29 12.94
N ASP A 25 -3.89 -2.88 12.96
CA ASP A 25 -3.53 -2.32 12.77
C ASP A 25 -3.25 -1.62 12.36
N GLY A 26 -3.23 -1.30 12.21
CA GLY A 26 -2.91 0.06 11.93
C GLY A 26 -1.94 0.31 10.80
N LEU A 27 -1.06 -0.56 10.57
CA LEU A 27 -0.06 -0.47 9.51
C LEU A 27 -0.71 -0.57 8.13
N PHE A 28 -1.77 -1.35 8.05
CA PHE A 28 -2.51 -1.55 6.80
C PHE A 28 -3.97 -1.18 7.06
N PRO A 29 -4.32 0.10 6.85
CA PRO A 29 -5.70 0.54 7.09
C PRO A 29 -6.69 -0.15 6.16
N SER A 30 -7.95 -0.20 6.59
CA SER A 30 -9.04 -0.77 5.79
C SER A 30 -9.41 0.13 4.61
N ALA A 31 -8.89 1.34 4.56
CA ALA A 31 -9.13 2.28 3.48
C ALA A 31 -7.82 2.94 3.05
N LEU A 32 -7.71 3.15 1.76
CA LEU A 32 -6.56 3.87 1.20
C LEU A 32 -6.80 5.36 1.35
N HIS A 33 -5.95 6.04 2.10
CA HIS A 33 -6.08 7.47 2.37
C HIS A 33 -5.25 8.31 1.41
N ILE A 34 -5.36 8.00 0.12
CA ILE A 34 -4.70 8.76 -0.94
C ILE A 34 -5.80 9.48 -1.72
N PRO A 35 -5.72 10.82 -1.86
CA PRO A 35 -6.72 11.54 -2.64
C PRO A 35 -6.80 10.99 -4.07
N PRO A 36 -8.00 10.83 -4.64
CA PRO A 36 -8.15 10.23 -5.98
C PRO A 36 -7.32 10.92 -7.06
N GLY A 37 -7.12 12.22 -6.97
CA GLY A 37 -6.30 12.96 -7.93
C GLY A 37 -4.82 12.64 -7.88
N HIS A 38 -4.36 11.92 -6.85
CA HIS A 38 -2.97 11.50 -6.72
C HIS A 38 -2.75 10.05 -7.14
N LEU A 39 -3.81 9.32 -7.46
CA LEU A 39 -3.67 7.96 -8.00
C LEU A 39 -3.15 8.04 -9.44
N PRO A 40 -2.33 7.05 -9.86
CA PRO A 40 -1.90 7.04 -11.26
C PRO A 40 -3.07 6.76 -12.20
N ALA A 41 -2.95 7.21 -13.44
CA ALA A 41 -3.92 6.90 -14.48
C ALA A 41 -3.87 5.40 -14.79
N PRO A 42 -4.95 4.84 -15.37
CA PRO A 42 -4.93 3.44 -15.78
C PRO A 42 -3.73 3.11 -16.66
N GLY A 43 -3.03 2.03 -16.34
CA GLY A 43 -1.82 1.64 -17.05
C GLY A 43 -0.54 2.28 -16.55
N MET A 44 -0.64 3.24 -15.62
CA MET A 44 0.50 3.95 -15.08
C MET A 44 0.78 3.52 -13.64
N CYS A 45 1.94 3.93 -13.13
CA CYS A 45 2.34 3.67 -11.75
C CYS A 45 2.81 4.96 -11.07
N ARG A 46 2.89 4.91 -9.75
CA ARG A 46 3.40 6.03 -8.96
C ARG A 46 4.08 5.49 -7.71
N ILE A 47 5.29 5.95 -7.42
CA ILE A 47 5.95 5.64 -6.16
C ILE A 47 5.32 6.51 -5.08
N TRP A 48 5.00 5.92 -3.94
CA TRP A 48 4.35 6.63 -2.84
C TRP A 48 5.12 6.42 -1.55
N PHE A 49 5.44 7.53 -0.88
CA PHE A 49 6.10 7.51 0.43
C PHE A 49 5.02 7.71 1.49
N PRO A 50 4.64 6.66 2.24
CA PRO A 50 3.52 6.76 3.18
C PRO A 50 3.74 7.77 4.31
N SER A 51 4.99 8.14 4.58
CA SER A 51 5.32 9.12 5.63
C SER A 51 5.28 10.56 5.14
N ARG A 52 5.01 10.80 3.84
CA ARG A 52 4.98 12.16 3.28
C ARG A 52 3.56 12.55 2.90
N PRO A 53 3.22 13.85 2.99
CA PRO A 53 1.92 14.32 2.52
C PRO A 53 1.80 14.22 1.00
N PRO A 54 0.56 14.22 0.46
CA PRO A 54 0.34 14.04 -0.98
C PRO A 54 1.10 15.04 -1.87
N GLY A 55 1.27 16.26 -1.42
CA GLY A 55 1.97 17.29 -2.20
C GLY A 55 3.48 17.08 -2.31
N GLN A 56 4.04 16.10 -1.61
CA GLN A 56 5.47 15.83 -1.59
C GLN A 56 5.80 14.47 -2.19
N GLN A 57 4.91 13.90 -2.98
CA GLN A 57 5.13 12.61 -3.60
C GLN A 57 5.74 12.79 -5.00
N PRO A 58 6.57 11.84 -5.45
CA PRO A 58 7.12 11.91 -6.81
C PRO A 58 6.01 11.76 -7.86
N PRO A 59 6.25 12.21 -9.09
CA PRO A 59 5.22 12.15 -10.13
C PRO A 59 4.97 10.72 -10.60
N PRO A 60 3.79 10.47 -11.21
CA PRO A 60 3.53 9.17 -11.83
C PRO A 60 4.42 8.95 -13.05
N GLY A 61 4.54 7.70 -13.47
CA GLY A 61 5.36 7.36 -14.60
C GLY A 61 5.14 5.93 -15.08
N ASP A 62 6.05 5.48 -15.93
CA ASP A 62 6.02 4.13 -16.50
C ASP A 62 6.25 3.09 -15.41
N CYS A 63 5.42 2.04 -15.40
CA CYS A 63 5.47 1.03 -14.36
C CYS A 63 6.78 0.25 -14.36
N THR A 64 7.28 -0.14 -15.54
CA THR A 64 8.50 -0.90 -15.62
C THR A 64 9.69 -0.11 -15.06
N GLU A 65 9.73 1.17 -15.40
CA GLU A 65 10.80 2.05 -14.96
C GLU A 65 10.72 2.30 -13.45
N LEU A 66 9.53 2.64 -12.95
CA LEU A 66 9.36 2.96 -11.53
C LEU A 66 9.54 1.74 -10.63
N ALA A 67 9.15 0.55 -11.09
CA ALA A 67 9.26 -0.67 -10.28
C ALA A 67 10.72 -0.96 -9.91
N GLY A 68 11.67 -0.56 -10.74
CA GLY A 68 13.09 -0.74 -10.44
C GLY A 68 13.68 0.32 -9.54
N ARG A 69 12.91 1.32 -9.13
CA ARG A 69 13.40 2.47 -8.38
C ARG A 69 12.75 2.66 -7.02
N VAL A 70 11.90 1.73 -6.59
CA VAL A 70 11.15 1.89 -5.34
C VAL A 70 12.11 1.72 -4.16
N PRO A 71 12.30 2.75 -3.33
CA PRO A 71 13.15 2.63 -2.16
C PRO A 71 12.56 1.71 -1.10
N PRO A 72 13.39 1.14 -0.23
CA PRO A 72 12.89 0.33 0.90
C PRO A 72 11.85 1.10 1.71
N GLY A 73 10.75 0.44 2.05
CA GLY A 73 9.69 1.02 2.85
C GLY A 73 8.70 1.87 2.08
N ALA A 74 8.95 2.16 0.81
CA ALA A 74 8.01 2.88 -0.04
C ALA A 74 7.02 1.92 -0.68
N TRP A 75 5.99 2.47 -1.28
CA TRP A 75 4.96 1.71 -1.99
C TRP A 75 5.02 2.00 -3.48
N LEU A 76 4.50 1.07 -4.29
CA LEU A 76 4.27 1.31 -5.71
C LEU A 76 2.79 1.18 -5.98
N LEU A 77 2.15 2.26 -6.39
CA LEU A 77 0.74 2.28 -6.76
C LEU A 77 0.63 1.92 -8.24
N THR A 78 -0.25 0.97 -8.57
CA THR A 78 -0.48 0.53 -9.94
C THR A 78 -1.97 0.58 -10.25
N ARG A 79 -2.35 1.14 -11.40
CA ARG A 79 -3.72 1.07 -11.93
C ARG A 79 -3.71 0.16 -13.14
N PRO A 80 -4.09 -1.14 -13.01
CA PRO A 80 -4.11 -2.04 -14.17
C PRO A 80 -5.07 -1.50 -15.24
N PRO A 81 -4.68 -1.51 -16.52
CA PRO A 81 -5.53 -0.93 -17.57
C PRO A 81 -6.84 -1.69 -17.78
N ASP A 82 -6.88 -2.96 -17.43
CA ASP A 82 -8.08 -3.80 -17.53
C ASP A 82 -8.89 -3.83 -16.23
N GLN A 83 -8.42 -3.15 -15.17
CA GLN A 83 -9.09 -3.05 -13.89
C GLN A 83 -9.01 -1.61 -13.39
N ARG A 84 -9.58 -0.70 -14.16
CA ARG A 84 -9.43 0.74 -13.91
C ARG A 84 -10.02 1.19 -12.60
N GLU A 85 -10.98 0.43 -12.06
CA GLU A 85 -11.62 0.71 -10.78
C GLU A 85 -10.79 0.22 -9.58
N ARG A 86 -9.65 -0.42 -9.83
CA ARG A 86 -8.78 -0.95 -8.79
C ARG A 86 -7.45 -0.21 -8.76
N VAL A 87 -6.86 -0.13 -7.56
CA VAL A 87 -5.48 0.29 -7.40
C VAL A 87 -4.76 -0.77 -6.58
N HIS A 88 -3.60 -1.21 -7.08
CA HIS A 88 -2.76 -2.18 -6.39
C HIS A 88 -1.64 -1.44 -5.70
N VAL A 89 -1.49 -1.67 -4.40
CA VAL A 89 -0.43 -1.07 -3.61
C VAL A 89 0.58 -2.15 -3.27
N ARG A 90 1.75 -2.10 -3.91
CA ARG A 90 2.86 -3.00 -3.57
C ARG A 90 3.63 -2.39 -2.43
N VAL A 91 3.71 -3.10 -1.32
CA VAL A 91 4.43 -2.63 -0.13
C VAL A 91 5.82 -3.26 -0.15
N TYR A 92 6.85 -2.42 -0.18
CA TYR A 92 8.23 -2.89 -0.24
C TYR A 92 8.82 -2.99 1.16
N ASP A 93 9.65 -4.03 1.36
CA ASP A 93 10.30 -4.28 2.63
C ASP A 93 11.22 -3.11 3.00
N GLN A 94 11.23 -2.76 4.29
CA GLN A 94 12.03 -1.63 4.76
C GLN A 94 13.53 -1.92 4.81
N GLN A 95 13.92 -3.19 4.80
CA GLN A 95 15.31 -3.58 4.99
C GLN A 95 15.90 -4.30 3.79
N ARG A 96 15.07 -4.83 2.90
CA ARG A 96 15.52 -5.61 1.75
C ARG A 96 15.07 -4.93 0.46
N PRO A 97 15.99 -4.20 -0.20
CA PRO A 97 15.65 -3.49 -1.43
C PRO A 97 15.05 -4.42 -2.49
N GLY A 98 13.98 -3.95 -3.14
CA GLY A 98 13.35 -4.68 -4.21
C GLY A 98 12.41 -5.81 -3.78
N VAL A 99 12.29 -6.09 -2.49
CA VAL A 99 11.44 -7.17 -2.00
C VAL A 99 10.05 -6.63 -1.68
N VAL A 100 9.03 -7.17 -2.36
CA VAL A 100 7.62 -6.85 -2.09
C VAL A 100 7.12 -7.81 -1.03
N ILE A 101 6.62 -7.27 0.08
CA ILE A 101 6.13 -8.12 1.18
C ILE A 101 4.63 -8.40 1.07
N VAL A 102 3.88 -7.53 0.42
CA VAL A 102 2.44 -7.71 0.25
C VAL A 102 1.93 -6.79 -0.85
N ILE A 103 0.87 -7.21 -1.53
CA ILE A 103 0.15 -6.36 -2.48
C ILE A 103 -1.27 -6.23 -1.95
N ARG A 104 -1.72 -5.00 -1.72
CA ARG A 104 -3.07 -4.74 -1.25
C ARG A 104 -3.85 -4.04 -2.36
N VAL A 105 -5.06 -4.54 -2.58
CA VAL A 105 -5.92 -4.02 -3.66
C VAL A 105 -7.03 -3.20 -3.03
N PHE A 106 -7.22 -1.99 -3.55
CA PHE A 106 -8.25 -1.06 -3.08
C PHE A 106 -9.13 -0.63 -4.24
N ASP A 107 -10.35 -0.21 -3.91
CA ASP A 107 -11.22 0.44 -4.88
C ASP A 107 -10.70 1.85 -5.15
N ALA A 108 -10.48 2.19 -6.42
CA ALA A 108 -9.84 3.45 -6.78
C ALA A 108 -10.76 4.65 -6.52
N LEU A 109 -12.08 4.44 -6.53
CA LEU A 109 -13.04 5.53 -6.34
C LEU A 109 -13.30 5.80 -4.85
N THR A 110 -13.50 4.72 -4.07
CA THR A 110 -13.90 4.85 -2.67
C THR A 110 -12.74 4.71 -1.70
N GLY A 111 -11.62 4.12 -2.13
CA GLY A 111 -10.49 3.80 -1.26
C GLY A 111 -10.70 2.56 -0.40
N ARG A 112 -11.82 1.84 -0.58
CA ARG A 112 -12.11 0.68 0.25
C ARG A 112 -11.18 -0.47 -0.06
N PHE A 113 -10.77 -1.19 0.97
CA PHE A 113 -9.96 -2.41 0.82
C PHE A 113 -10.76 -3.50 0.11
N VAL A 114 -10.15 -4.16 -0.86
CA VAL A 114 -10.78 -5.23 -1.64
C VAL A 114 -10.18 -6.59 -1.28
N GLU A 115 -8.87 -6.74 -1.42
CA GLU A 115 -8.21 -8.02 -1.15
C GLU A 115 -6.71 -7.81 -0.97
N GLU A 116 -6.07 -8.84 -0.45
CA GLU A 116 -4.62 -8.85 -0.26
C GLU A 116 -4.04 -10.01 -1.07
N LEU A 117 -2.97 -9.72 -1.81
CA LEU A 117 -2.27 -10.70 -2.63
C LEU A 117 -0.88 -10.96 -2.06
N HIS A 118 -0.47 -12.22 -2.10
CA HIS A 118 0.83 -12.64 -1.56
C HIS A 118 1.74 -13.22 -2.63
#